data_f1dbf5c2f5e32e5e4a28ec15a411aca9
#
_entry.id   f1dbf5c2f5e32e5e4a28ec15a411aca9
#
_cell.length_a   1.000
_cell.length_b   1.000
_cell.length_c   1.000
_cell.angle_alpha   90.00
_cell.angle_beta   90.00
_cell.angle_gamma   90.00
#
_symmetry.space_group_name_H-M   'P 1'
#
loop_
_entity.id
_entity.type
_entity.pdbx_description
1 polymer ?
#
loop_
_entity_poly.entity_id
_entity_poly.type
_entity_poly.pdbx_seq_one_letter_code
_entity_poly.pdbx_strand_id
1 'polypeptide(L)' 'MAELKPCPFCGGNAAMKINDCTLNCVAVCAKCNVVMKRNFKGHKKLQEILAELMAEEWNRRAEDGK' A
#
# COMPACT_ATOMS: atom_id res chain seq x y z
N MET A 1 2.28 3.49 13.52
CA MET A 1 1.29 3.26 12.47
C MET A 1 1.88 3.59 11.10
N ALA A 2 1.52 2.78 10.12
CA ALA A 2 2.02 3.00 8.77
C ALA A 2 1.23 4.11 8.09
N GLU A 3 1.93 5.03 7.46
CA GLU A 3 1.30 6.11 6.71
C GLU A 3 1.68 6.01 5.25
N LEU A 4 0.71 6.26 4.39
CA LEU A 4 0.93 6.28 2.95
C LEU A 4 1.20 7.72 2.50
N LYS A 5 2.24 7.89 1.71
CA LYS A 5 2.51 9.18 1.08
C LYS A 5 1.45 9.45 0.02
N PRO A 6 1.27 10.72 -0.37
CA PRO A 6 0.33 11.03 -1.46
C PRO A 6 0.67 10.26 -2.73
N CYS A 7 -0.34 10.07 -3.56
CA CYS A 7 -0.18 9.36 -4.83
C CYS A 7 0.95 9.98 -5.67
N PRO A 8 1.89 9.17 -6.18
CA PRO A 8 2.99 9.71 -6.98
C PRO A 8 2.57 10.23 -8.34
N PHE A 9 1.35 9.94 -8.76
CA PHE A 9 0.89 10.35 -10.08
C PHE A 9 0.02 11.60 -10.05
N CYS A 10 -0.82 11.74 -9.05
CA CYS A 10 -1.73 12.89 -8.99
C CYS A 10 -1.70 13.64 -7.67
N GLY A 11 -0.96 13.16 -6.69
CA GLY A 11 -0.89 13.79 -5.38
C GLY A 11 -2.12 13.62 -4.51
N GLY A 12 -3.07 12.78 -4.93
CA GLY A 12 -4.27 12.53 -4.16
C GLY A 12 -4.05 11.63 -2.96
N ASN A 13 -5.07 11.48 -2.14
CA ASN A 13 -5.00 10.63 -0.97
C ASN A 13 -5.00 9.16 -1.35
N ALA A 14 -4.17 8.39 -0.69
CA ALA A 14 -4.10 6.95 -0.88
C ALA A 14 -4.84 6.23 0.24
N ALA A 15 -5.41 5.10 -0.08
CA ALA A 15 -6.06 4.21 0.88
C ALA A 15 -5.48 2.81 0.74
N MET A 16 -5.55 2.04 1.81
CA MET A 16 -4.97 0.71 1.83
C MET A 16 -6.00 -0.29 2.36
N LYS A 17 -6.07 -1.45 1.73
CA LYS A 17 -6.90 -2.56 2.21
C LYS A 17 -6.00 -3.77 2.40
N ILE A 18 -6.18 -4.47 3.48
CA ILE A 18 -5.36 -5.62 3.84
C ILE A 18 -6.26 -6.82 4.08
N ASN A 19 -5.95 -7.91 3.40
CA ASN A 19 -6.61 -9.18 3.64
C ASN A 19 -5.58 -10.09 4.31
N ASP A 20 -5.68 -10.21 5.63
CA ASP A 20 -4.72 -11.00 6.39
C ASP A 20 -4.92 -12.50 6.23
N CYS A 21 -6.06 -12.93 5.75
CA CYS A 21 -6.30 -14.36 5.49
C CYS A 21 -5.49 -14.86 4.31
N THR A 22 -5.38 -14.05 3.25
CA THR A 22 -4.66 -14.42 2.04
C THR A 22 -3.34 -13.69 1.91
N LEU A 23 -3.01 -12.82 2.86
CA LEU A 23 -1.80 -11.98 2.85
C LEU A 23 -1.74 -11.06 1.64
N ASN A 24 -2.88 -10.71 1.10
CA ASN A 24 -2.98 -9.77 0.00
C ASN A 24 -3.19 -8.36 0.51
N CYS A 25 -2.42 -7.43 -0.02
CA CYS A 25 -2.54 -6.02 0.32
C CYS A 25 -2.79 -5.21 -0.95
N VAL A 26 -3.64 -4.21 -0.83
CA VAL A 26 -3.98 -3.35 -1.96
C VAL A 26 -3.90 -1.90 -1.50
N ALA A 27 -3.21 -1.08 -2.28
CA ALA A 27 -3.21 0.37 -2.06
C ALA A 27 -3.81 1.03 -3.29
N VAL A 28 -4.72 1.97 -3.07
CA VAL A 28 -5.43 2.63 -4.15
C VAL A 28 -5.39 4.14 -3.94
N CYS A 29 -5.42 4.88 -5.04
CA CYS A 29 -5.61 6.32 -5.00
C CYS A 29 -7.07 6.62 -5.33
N ALA A 30 -7.73 7.38 -4.46
CA ALA A 30 -9.13 7.71 -4.67
C ALA A 30 -9.32 8.73 -5.79
N LYS A 31 -8.27 9.44 -6.17
CA LYS A 31 -8.40 10.50 -7.16
C LYS A 31 -8.15 10.02 -8.58
N CYS A 32 -7.07 9.30 -8.82
CA CYS A 32 -6.73 8.82 -10.16
C CYS A 32 -7.00 7.33 -10.35
N ASN A 33 -7.51 6.67 -9.33
CA ASN A 33 -7.86 5.24 -9.36
C ASN A 33 -6.67 4.31 -9.63
N VAL A 34 -5.45 4.76 -9.37
CA VAL A 34 -4.31 3.86 -9.48
C VAL A 34 -4.41 2.79 -8.39
N VAL A 35 -4.09 1.56 -8.74
CA VAL A 35 -4.18 0.43 -7.82
C VAL A 35 -2.83 -0.29 -7.79
N MET A 36 -2.36 -0.57 -6.58
CA MET A 36 -1.15 -1.35 -6.39
C MET A 36 -1.47 -2.55 -5.51
N LYS A 37 -1.23 -3.73 -6.03
CA LYS A 37 -1.49 -4.98 -5.31
C LYS A 37 -0.18 -5.66 -4.96
N ARG A 38 -0.11 -6.20 -3.77
CA ARG A 38 1.04 -6.98 -3.32
C ARG A 38 0.59 -8.18 -2.51
N ASN A 39 1.33 -9.26 -2.63
CA ASN A 39 1.10 -10.44 -1.81
C ASN A 39 2.34 -10.67 -0.95
N PHE A 40 2.14 -10.79 0.36
CA PHE A 40 3.23 -10.99 1.30
C PHE A 40 3.20 -12.41 1.86
N LYS A 41 3.09 -13.37 0.98
CA LYS A 41 3.11 -14.79 1.34
C LYS A 41 4.40 -15.12 2.10
N GLY A 42 4.25 -15.82 3.21
CA GLY A 42 5.39 -16.16 4.05
C GLY A 42 5.58 -15.24 5.24
N HIS A 43 4.88 -14.11 5.27
CA HIS A 43 4.90 -13.20 6.42
C HIS A 43 3.81 -13.60 7.42
N LYS A 44 3.88 -13.02 8.61
CA LYS A 44 2.86 -13.28 9.63
C LYS A 44 1.54 -12.65 9.23
N LYS A 45 0.44 -13.32 9.61
CA LYS A 45 -0.91 -12.84 9.30
C LYS A 45 -1.34 -11.76 10.30
N LEU A 46 -0.55 -10.70 10.41
CA LEU A 46 -0.86 -9.57 11.30
C LEU A 46 -1.04 -8.33 10.46
N GLN A 47 -2.20 -7.70 10.60
CA GLN A 47 -2.52 -6.50 9.82
C GLN A 47 -1.47 -5.40 9.99
N GLU A 48 -0.96 -5.23 11.20
CA GLU A 48 0.07 -4.21 11.46
C GLU A 48 1.31 -4.43 10.61
N ILE A 49 1.79 -5.67 10.57
CA ILE A 49 2.98 -6.01 9.79
C ILE A 49 2.72 -5.83 8.31
N LEU A 50 1.58 -6.34 7.85
CA LEU A 50 1.21 -6.23 6.43
C LEU A 50 1.01 -4.78 6.03
N ALA A 51 0.42 -3.97 6.90
CA ALA A 51 0.22 -2.55 6.62
C ALA A 51 1.56 -1.83 6.48
N GLU A 52 2.50 -2.12 7.35
CA GLU A 52 3.83 -1.51 7.26
C GLU A 52 4.55 -1.91 5.99
N LEU A 53 4.49 -3.19 5.63
CA LEU A 53 5.12 -3.67 4.41
C LEU A 53 4.51 -3.01 3.17
N MET A 54 3.19 -2.92 3.15
CA MET A 54 2.49 -2.31 2.03
C MET A 54 2.77 -0.81 1.94
N ALA A 55 2.76 -0.13 3.09
CA ALA A 55 3.08 1.30 3.13
C ALA A 55 4.49 1.57 2.64
N GLU A 56 5.43 0.71 3.00
CA GLU A 56 6.81 0.85 2.54
C GLU A 56 6.90 0.72 1.02
N GLU A 57 6.20 -0.25 0.45
CA GLU A 57 6.18 -0.41 -1.00
C GLU A 57 5.55 0.78 -1.71
N TRP A 58 4.45 1.27 -1.19
CA TRP A 58 3.78 2.45 -1.75
C TRP A 58 4.67 3.69 -1.67
N ASN A 59 5.27 3.91 -0.50
CA ASN A 59 6.09 5.09 -0.28
C ASN A 59 7.35 5.08 -1.14
N ARG A 60 7.92 3.89 -1.35
CA ARG A 60 9.05 3.75 -2.25
C ARG A 60 8.68 4.16 -3.65
N ARG A 61 7.50 3.74 -4.11
CA ARG A 61 7.00 4.10 -5.43
C ARG A 61 6.75 5.59 -5.55
N ALA A 62 6.21 6.19 -4.48
CA ALA A 62 5.98 7.62 -4.45
C ALA A 62 7.28 8.42 -4.57
N GLU A 63 8.37 7.92 -4.00
CA GLU A 63 9.67 8.57 -4.11
C GLU A 63 10.28 8.38 -5.50
N ASP A 64 10.12 7.20 -6.08
CA ASP A 64 10.67 6.87 -7.39
C ASP A 64 9.83 7.40 -8.55
N GLY A 65 8.58 7.76 -8.28
CA GLY A 65 7.64 8.15 -9.31
C GLY A 65 7.79 9.57 -9.83
N LYS A 66 8.85 10.23 -9.49
CA LYS A 66 9.07 11.59 -9.94
C LYS A 66 9.73 11.66 -11.30
#